data_1a4851739cc356b4f8c1368e396a08c9
#
_entry.id   1a4851739cc356b4f8c1368e396a08c9
#
_cell.length_a   1.000
_cell.length_b   1.000
_cell.length_c   1.000
_cell.angle_alpha   90.00
_cell.angle_beta   90.00
_cell.angle_gamma   90.00
#
_symmetry.space_group_name_H-M   'P 1'
#
loop_
_entity.id
_entity.type
_entity.pdbx_description
1 polymer ?
#
loop_
_entity_poly.entity_id
_entity_poly.type
_entity_poly.pdbx_seq_one_letter_code
_entity_poly.pdbx_strand_id
1 'polypeptide(L)'
;SLEMTLGSGKEITLGVMGGGQLGRMFVHAAQQMGFFTAVLDPDANSPAGRVSHHHIQTSYTDPEGLAQLAAVSFAITTEFENVPALALAELAKSRPVAPAASAVGIAQDRAAEKAHFVNCGVPCAPYAIIETPAQLAAVADDLLPGILKTARMGYDGKGQVRVTTRPELAAAWDGLKQVPCVLEKMLPLALECSVLVARGADGTCVNLPVQR
;
A
#
# COMPACT_ATOMS: atom_id res chain seq x y z
N SER A 1 -1.45 9.49 -28.09
CA SER A 1 -1.99 10.77 -27.58
C SER A 1 -3.30 10.46 -26.89
N LEU A 2 -3.32 10.56 -25.57
CA LEU A 2 -4.57 10.60 -24.81
C LEU A 2 -5.22 11.97 -25.12
N GLU A 3 -5.96 12.03 -26.21
CA GLU A 3 -7.01 13.02 -26.32
C GLU A 3 -8.11 12.58 -25.32
N MET A 4 -7.98 13.01 -24.08
CA MET A 4 -9.15 13.16 -23.24
C MET A 4 -9.99 14.25 -23.89
N THR A 5 -10.87 13.85 -24.79
CA THR A 5 -11.91 14.72 -25.30
C THR A 5 -12.76 15.06 -24.08
N LEU A 6 -12.49 16.20 -23.45
CA LEU A 6 -13.39 16.84 -22.49
C LEU A 6 -14.66 17.21 -23.27
N GLY A 7 -15.42 16.18 -23.63
CA GLY A 7 -16.73 16.30 -24.23
C GLY A 7 -17.69 16.87 -23.20
N SER A 8 -18.16 18.07 -23.48
CA SER A 8 -19.35 18.68 -22.87
C SER A 8 -19.37 18.79 -21.35
N GLY A 9 -18.63 19.75 -20.77
CA GLY A 9 -19.01 20.42 -19.49
C GLY A 9 -19.31 19.56 -18.26
N LYS A 10 -18.98 18.28 -18.26
CA LYS A 10 -19.08 17.43 -17.07
C LYS A 10 -17.83 17.56 -16.23
N GLU A 11 -18.00 18.10 -15.06
CA GLU A 11 -16.98 18.15 -14.01
C GLU A 11 -16.55 16.72 -13.65
N ILE A 12 -15.28 16.36 -13.93
CA ILE A 12 -14.75 15.05 -13.59
C ILE A 12 -14.20 15.12 -12.17
N THR A 13 -14.75 14.28 -11.30
CA THR A 13 -14.29 14.13 -9.92
C THR A 13 -13.40 12.90 -9.78
N LEU A 14 -12.24 13.07 -9.18
CA LEU A 14 -11.34 11.98 -8.78
C LEU A 14 -11.50 11.70 -7.30
N GLY A 15 -11.73 10.42 -6.96
CA GLY A 15 -11.91 9.94 -5.60
C GLY A 15 -10.61 9.43 -5.00
N VAL A 16 -10.46 9.60 -3.68
CA VAL A 16 -9.31 9.11 -2.91
C VAL A 16 -9.80 8.42 -1.64
N MET A 17 -9.31 7.22 -1.40
CA MET A 17 -9.41 6.53 -0.14
C MET A 17 -8.22 6.93 0.73
N GLY A 18 -8.51 7.62 1.84
CA GLY A 18 -7.51 8.20 2.74
C GLY A 18 -7.33 9.71 2.55
N GLY A 19 -7.23 10.39 3.68
CA GLY A 19 -7.20 11.85 3.75
C GLY A 19 -5.92 12.44 4.35
N GLY A 20 -4.82 11.68 4.40
CA GLY A 20 -3.54 12.13 4.94
C GLY A 20 -2.82 13.16 4.07
N GLN A 21 -1.54 13.40 4.36
CA GLN A 21 -0.75 14.40 3.64
C GLN A 21 -0.52 14.04 2.17
N LEU A 22 -0.30 12.77 1.85
CA LEU A 22 -0.16 12.33 0.46
C LEU A 22 -1.47 12.52 -0.31
N GLY A 23 -2.61 12.22 0.34
CA GLY A 23 -3.93 12.51 -0.20
C GLY A 23 -4.15 14.00 -0.47
N ARG A 24 -3.69 14.88 0.43
CA ARG A 24 -3.72 16.33 0.22
C ARG A 24 -2.88 16.76 -0.98
N MET A 25 -1.68 16.19 -1.14
CA MET A 25 -0.83 16.48 -2.30
C MET A 25 -1.51 16.04 -3.60
N PHE A 26 -2.14 14.86 -3.60
CA PHE A 26 -2.93 14.38 -4.74
C PHE A 26 -4.09 15.33 -5.05
N VAL A 27 -4.87 15.74 -4.05
CA VAL A 27 -6.00 16.68 -4.21
C VAL A 27 -5.53 17.99 -4.84
N HIS A 28 -4.44 18.56 -4.35
CA HIS A 28 -3.89 19.80 -4.93
C HIS A 28 -3.47 19.62 -6.38
N ALA A 29 -2.77 18.51 -6.71
CA ALA A 29 -2.34 18.24 -8.08
C ALA A 29 -3.54 18.04 -9.01
N ALA A 30 -4.55 17.29 -8.57
CA ALA A 30 -5.77 17.07 -9.34
C ALA A 30 -6.52 18.38 -9.60
N GLN A 31 -6.66 19.23 -8.60
CA GLN A 31 -7.32 20.54 -8.72
C GLN A 31 -6.55 21.47 -9.67
N GLN A 32 -5.22 21.49 -9.61
CA GLN A 32 -4.39 22.23 -10.58
C GLN A 32 -4.59 21.76 -12.03
N MET A 33 -4.93 20.50 -12.22
CA MET A 33 -5.25 19.94 -13.54
C MET A 33 -6.71 20.15 -13.95
N GLY A 34 -7.53 20.82 -13.12
CA GLY A 34 -8.92 21.12 -13.42
C GLY A 34 -9.92 20.02 -12.99
N PHE A 35 -9.50 19.02 -12.21
CA PHE A 35 -10.40 18.00 -11.69
C PHE A 35 -11.04 18.44 -10.37
N PHE A 36 -12.28 17.98 -10.14
CA PHE A 36 -12.90 17.97 -8.83
C PHE A 36 -12.36 16.78 -8.02
N THR A 37 -12.51 16.84 -6.71
CA THR A 37 -11.94 15.83 -5.81
C THR A 37 -12.91 15.42 -4.73
N ALA A 38 -12.90 14.13 -4.38
CA ALA A 38 -13.65 13.55 -3.28
C ALA A 38 -12.72 12.69 -2.43
N VAL A 39 -12.79 12.82 -1.12
CA VAL A 39 -11.96 12.09 -0.16
C VAL A 39 -12.87 11.35 0.79
N LEU A 40 -12.60 10.06 1.03
CA LEU A 40 -13.19 9.28 2.11
C LEU A 40 -12.14 9.08 3.20
N ASP A 41 -12.42 9.61 4.38
CA ASP A 41 -11.55 9.49 5.55
C ASP A 41 -12.37 9.70 6.83
N PRO A 42 -12.18 8.88 7.88
CA PRO A 42 -12.93 9.01 9.13
C PRO A 42 -12.61 10.27 9.94
N ASP A 43 -11.43 10.87 9.76
CA ASP A 43 -11.03 12.07 10.47
C ASP A 43 -11.65 13.31 9.83
N ALA A 44 -12.53 13.99 10.57
CA ALA A 44 -13.14 15.27 10.16
C ALA A 44 -12.10 16.35 9.81
N ASN A 45 -10.91 16.25 10.39
CA ASN A 45 -9.81 17.20 10.21
C ASN A 45 -8.71 16.66 9.28
N SER A 46 -9.00 15.59 8.53
CA SER A 46 -8.01 15.03 7.60
C SER A 46 -7.45 16.08 6.64
N PRO A 47 -6.14 16.11 6.42
CA PRO A 47 -5.51 17.12 5.57
C PRO A 47 -6.12 17.23 4.16
N ALA A 48 -6.40 16.09 3.54
CA ALA A 48 -7.00 16.04 2.20
C ALA A 48 -8.50 16.38 2.22
N GLY A 49 -9.23 15.87 3.22
CA GLY A 49 -10.67 16.14 3.37
C GLY A 49 -10.97 17.63 3.47
N ARG A 50 -10.12 18.39 4.16
CA ARG A 50 -10.29 19.85 4.36
C ARG A 50 -10.10 20.69 3.10
N VAL A 51 -9.48 20.17 2.07
CA VAL A 51 -9.19 20.87 0.80
C VAL A 51 -9.89 20.26 -0.40
N SER A 52 -10.56 19.12 -0.22
CA SER A 52 -11.33 18.47 -1.28
C SER A 52 -12.70 19.13 -1.48
N HIS A 53 -13.30 18.95 -2.65
CA HIS A 53 -14.66 19.40 -2.93
C HIS A 53 -15.71 18.61 -2.15
N HIS A 54 -15.45 17.30 -1.95
CA HIS A 54 -16.31 16.43 -1.17
C HIS A 54 -15.46 15.69 -0.13
N HIS A 55 -15.88 15.73 1.12
CA HIS A 55 -15.33 14.92 2.18
C HIS A 55 -16.42 13.98 2.72
N ILE A 56 -16.25 12.69 2.48
CA ILE A 56 -17.11 11.63 2.99
C ILE A 56 -16.48 11.14 4.28
N GLN A 57 -16.97 11.67 5.40
CA GLN A 57 -16.42 11.41 6.72
C GLN A 57 -17.03 10.14 7.30
N THR A 58 -16.39 9.01 7.04
CA THR A 58 -16.82 7.71 7.57
C THR A 58 -15.65 6.72 7.55
N SER A 59 -15.84 5.53 8.12
CA SER A 59 -14.83 4.48 8.09
C SER A 59 -14.60 3.97 6.65
N TYR A 60 -13.39 3.45 6.39
CA TYR A 60 -13.03 2.91 5.07
C TYR A 60 -13.85 1.68 4.65
N THR A 61 -14.57 1.06 5.56
CA THR A 61 -15.37 -0.15 5.32
C THR A 61 -16.87 0.11 5.38
N ASP A 62 -17.29 1.36 5.59
CA ASP A 62 -18.71 1.71 5.61
C ASP A 62 -19.32 1.57 4.21
N PRO A 63 -20.29 0.67 4.01
CA PRO A 63 -20.89 0.44 2.69
C PRO A 63 -21.55 1.69 2.09
N GLU A 64 -22.19 2.51 2.94
CA GLU A 64 -22.86 3.72 2.50
C GLU A 64 -21.82 4.78 2.06
N GLY A 65 -20.75 4.95 2.83
CA GLY A 65 -19.66 5.85 2.48
C GLY A 65 -18.95 5.44 1.18
N LEU A 66 -18.71 4.14 0.99
CA LEU A 66 -18.15 3.61 -0.26
C LEU A 66 -19.09 3.87 -1.44
N ALA A 67 -20.41 3.67 -1.26
CA ALA A 67 -21.39 3.97 -2.30
C ALA A 67 -21.43 5.47 -2.65
N GLN A 68 -21.32 6.34 -1.65
CA GLN A 68 -21.25 7.79 -1.86
C GLN A 68 -19.99 8.19 -2.63
N LEU A 69 -18.82 7.65 -2.26
CA LEU A 69 -17.58 7.91 -2.97
C LEU A 69 -17.66 7.46 -4.43
N ALA A 70 -18.19 6.25 -4.68
CA ALA A 70 -18.39 5.73 -6.02
C ALA A 70 -19.36 6.59 -6.83
N ALA A 71 -20.44 7.08 -6.21
CA ALA A 71 -21.46 7.88 -6.90
C ALA A 71 -20.92 9.21 -7.44
N VAL A 72 -20.02 9.87 -6.70
CA VAL A 72 -19.47 11.18 -7.08
C VAL A 72 -18.20 11.08 -7.91
N SER A 73 -17.50 9.94 -7.89
CA SER A 73 -16.18 9.78 -8.50
C SER A 73 -16.25 9.14 -9.89
N PHE A 74 -15.44 9.63 -10.80
CA PHE A 74 -15.19 9.00 -12.11
C PHE A 74 -14.19 7.85 -12.00
N ALA A 75 -13.10 8.06 -11.25
CA ALA A 75 -12.07 7.08 -10.95
C ALA A 75 -11.59 7.29 -9.51
N ILE A 76 -11.06 6.25 -8.90
CA ILE A 76 -10.69 6.24 -7.48
C ILE A 76 -9.28 5.70 -7.30
N THR A 77 -8.53 6.33 -6.42
CA THR A 77 -7.22 5.87 -5.96
C THR A 77 -7.16 5.76 -4.44
N THR A 78 -6.04 5.32 -3.91
CA THR A 78 -5.74 5.37 -2.47
C THR A 78 -4.46 6.14 -2.21
N GLU A 79 -4.34 6.75 -1.03
CA GLU A 79 -3.14 7.53 -0.68
C GLU A 79 -2.19 6.79 0.26
N PHE A 80 -2.63 5.68 0.86
CA PHE A 80 -1.83 4.91 1.80
C PHE A 80 -1.99 3.40 1.59
N GLU A 81 -0.98 2.65 2.02
CA GLU A 81 -0.85 1.22 1.75
C GLU A 81 -1.79 0.33 2.57
N ASN A 82 -2.24 0.79 3.75
CA ASN A 82 -3.05 -0.01 4.67
C ASN A 82 -4.57 0.20 4.50
N VAL A 83 -5.01 0.80 3.40
CA VAL A 83 -6.43 0.85 3.05
C VAL A 83 -6.97 -0.58 2.92
N PRO A 84 -8.16 -0.91 3.47
CA PRO A 84 -8.71 -2.24 3.33
C PRO A 84 -8.89 -2.64 1.86
N ALA A 85 -8.19 -3.68 1.41
CA ALA A 85 -8.22 -4.13 0.02
C ALA A 85 -9.64 -4.52 -0.42
N LEU A 86 -10.47 -5.07 0.48
CA LEU A 86 -11.87 -5.38 0.20
C LEU A 86 -12.71 -4.12 -0.08
N ALA A 87 -12.40 -2.99 0.54
CA ALA A 87 -13.07 -1.73 0.23
C ALA A 87 -12.75 -1.26 -1.19
N LEU A 88 -11.48 -1.37 -1.62
CA LEU A 88 -11.10 -1.10 -3.01
C LEU A 88 -11.77 -2.05 -4.00
N ALA A 89 -11.89 -3.32 -3.65
CA ALA A 89 -12.60 -4.31 -4.48
C ALA A 89 -14.09 -3.98 -4.61
N GLU A 90 -14.72 -3.50 -3.56
CA GLU A 90 -16.10 -3.05 -3.60
C GLU A 90 -16.29 -1.85 -4.54
N LEU A 91 -15.44 -0.84 -4.42
CA LEU A 91 -15.44 0.33 -5.30
C LEU A 91 -15.20 -0.05 -6.77
N ALA A 92 -14.32 -1.03 -7.01
CA ALA A 92 -13.98 -1.50 -8.36
C ALA A 92 -15.15 -2.19 -9.10
N LYS A 93 -16.21 -2.57 -8.40
CA LYS A 93 -17.43 -3.12 -9.04
C LYS A 93 -18.15 -2.09 -9.91
N SER A 94 -17.98 -0.81 -9.63
CA SER A 94 -18.71 0.27 -10.28
C SER A 94 -17.85 1.40 -10.84
N ARG A 95 -16.59 1.49 -10.43
CA ARG A 95 -15.66 2.56 -10.84
C ARG A 95 -14.28 2.02 -11.16
N PRO A 96 -13.51 2.64 -12.06
CA PRO A 96 -12.08 2.37 -12.19
C PRO A 96 -11.36 2.67 -10.87
N VAL A 97 -10.63 1.69 -10.38
CA VAL A 97 -9.80 1.81 -9.16
C VAL A 97 -8.35 1.45 -9.49
N ALA A 98 -7.43 2.34 -9.17
CA ALA A 98 -5.99 2.12 -9.35
C ALA A 98 -5.22 2.69 -8.15
N PRO A 99 -4.26 1.92 -7.59
CA PRO A 99 -3.89 0.54 -7.94
C PRO A 99 -5.03 -0.45 -7.71
N ALA A 100 -4.96 -1.60 -8.38
CA ALA A 100 -5.97 -2.64 -8.21
C ALA A 100 -5.98 -3.18 -6.77
N ALA A 101 -7.16 -3.54 -6.26
CA ALA A 101 -7.34 -4.11 -4.92
C ALA A 101 -6.42 -5.31 -4.67
N SER A 102 -6.21 -6.18 -5.66
CA SER A 102 -5.30 -7.32 -5.58
C SER A 102 -3.84 -6.91 -5.38
N ALA A 103 -3.38 -5.88 -6.08
CA ALA A 103 -2.02 -5.37 -5.95
C ALA A 103 -1.80 -4.75 -4.56
N VAL A 104 -2.76 -3.96 -4.08
CA VAL A 104 -2.72 -3.37 -2.73
C VAL A 104 -2.73 -4.47 -1.67
N GLY A 105 -3.57 -5.49 -1.82
CA GLY A 105 -3.63 -6.63 -0.91
C GLY A 105 -2.31 -7.39 -0.79
N ILE A 106 -1.60 -7.59 -1.91
CA ILE A 106 -0.26 -8.18 -1.92
C ILE A 106 0.73 -7.29 -1.18
N ALA A 107 0.75 -5.99 -1.48
CA ALA A 107 1.70 -5.04 -0.87
C ALA A 107 1.50 -4.84 0.64
N GLN A 108 0.31 -5.13 1.17
CA GLN A 108 -0.01 -5.04 2.61
C GLN A 108 0.60 -6.17 3.45
N ASP A 109 1.03 -7.24 2.83
CA ASP A 109 1.53 -8.44 3.51
C ASP A 109 2.90 -8.82 2.97
N ARG A 110 3.95 -8.74 3.81
CA ARG A 110 5.34 -9.03 3.41
C ARG A 110 5.52 -10.45 2.90
N ALA A 111 4.80 -11.42 3.47
CA ALA A 111 4.88 -12.81 3.03
C ALA A 111 4.26 -12.97 1.62
N ALA A 112 3.09 -12.37 1.40
CA ALA A 112 2.43 -12.36 0.10
C ALA A 112 3.26 -11.61 -0.95
N GLU A 113 3.84 -10.46 -0.59
CA GLU A 113 4.70 -9.67 -1.47
C GLU A 113 5.94 -10.44 -1.90
N LYS A 114 6.64 -11.10 -0.97
CA LYS A 114 7.80 -11.93 -1.29
C LYS A 114 7.44 -13.12 -2.17
N ALA A 115 6.33 -13.80 -1.87
CA ALA A 115 5.85 -14.87 -2.73
C ALA A 115 5.53 -14.37 -4.15
N HIS A 116 4.95 -13.19 -4.26
CA HIS A 116 4.68 -12.56 -5.56
C HIS A 116 5.97 -12.27 -6.32
N PHE A 117 7.00 -11.69 -5.68
CA PHE A 117 8.29 -11.44 -6.32
C PHE A 117 8.95 -12.73 -6.80
N VAL A 118 8.97 -13.78 -5.98
CA VAL A 118 9.51 -15.08 -6.37
C VAL A 118 8.76 -15.64 -7.58
N ASN A 119 7.44 -15.58 -7.57
CA ASN A 119 6.61 -16.05 -8.69
C ASN A 119 6.83 -15.25 -9.99
N CYS A 120 7.21 -13.99 -9.87
CA CYS A 120 7.56 -13.14 -11.00
C CYS A 120 9.03 -13.27 -11.44
N GLY A 121 9.81 -14.13 -10.79
CA GLY A 121 11.25 -14.28 -11.07
C GLY A 121 12.10 -13.10 -10.61
N VAL A 122 11.58 -12.27 -9.69
CA VAL A 122 12.32 -11.15 -9.09
C VAL A 122 13.07 -11.64 -7.85
N PRO A 123 14.41 -11.54 -7.81
CA PRO A 123 15.16 -11.96 -6.65
C PRO A 123 14.88 -11.08 -5.45
N CYS A 124 14.77 -11.68 -4.28
CA CYS A 124 14.68 -10.99 -3.00
C CYS A 124 15.64 -11.63 -1.99
N ALA A 125 15.92 -10.93 -0.88
CA ALA A 125 16.72 -11.50 0.18
C ALA A 125 16.15 -12.84 0.64
N PRO A 126 16.97 -13.84 0.94
CA PRO A 126 16.52 -15.11 1.52
C PRO A 126 15.68 -14.84 2.78
N TYR A 127 14.60 -15.58 2.95
CA TYR A 127 13.65 -15.32 4.02
C TYR A 127 12.96 -16.59 4.51
N ALA A 128 12.38 -16.52 5.69
CA ALA A 128 11.46 -17.51 6.24
C ALA A 128 10.20 -16.83 6.80
N ILE A 129 9.07 -17.49 6.64
CA ILE A 129 7.80 -17.07 7.22
C ILE A 129 7.68 -17.69 8.62
N ILE A 130 7.31 -16.90 9.61
CA ILE A 130 7.14 -17.32 11.00
C ILE A 130 5.75 -16.90 11.48
N GLU A 131 4.86 -17.89 11.54
CA GLU A 131 3.47 -17.72 12.01
C GLU A 131 3.16 -18.70 13.15
N THR A 132 4.01 -19.71 13.30
CA THR A 132 3.85 -20.78 14.30
C THR A 132 5.16 -21.10 14.99
N PRO A 133 5.14 -21.64 16.23
CA PRO A 133 6.35 -22.12 16.90
C PRO A 133 7.13 -23.17 16.10
N ALA A 134 6.44 -23.99 15.32
CA ALA A 134 7.09 -25.00 14.47
C ALA A 134 7.89 -24.34 13.34
N GLN A 135 7.36 -23.30 12.71
CA GLN A 135 8.08 -22.52 11.69
C GLN A 135 9.27 -21.79 12.29
N LEU A 136 9.13 -21.21 13.50
CA LEU A 136 10.24 -20.59 14.22
C LEU A 136 11.37 -21.61 14.45
N ALA A 137 11.04 -22.78 14.93
CA ALA A 137 12.04 -23.86 15.16
C ALA A 137 12.70 -24.36 13.88
N ALA A 138 12.00 -24.30 12.74
CA ALA A 138 12.47 -24.79 11.44
C ALA A 138 13.30 -23.73 10.66
N VAL A 139 13.50 -22.52 11.20
CA VAL A 139 14.31 -21.50 10.55
C VAL A 139 15.73 -22.02 10.30
N ALA A 140 16.23 -21.83 9.07
CA ALA A 140 17.58 -22.21 8.71
C ALA A 140 18.61 -21.26 9.34
N ASP A 141 19.74 -21.80 9.83
CA ASP A 141 20.77 -21.02 10.52
C ASP A 141 21.44 -19.97 9.62
N ASP A 142 21.47 -20.21 8.32
CA ASP A 142 22.07 -19.30 7.34
C ASP A 142 21.24 -18.04 7.08
N LEU A 143 20.03 -17.93 7.65
CA LEU A 143 19.25 -16.70 7.67
C LEU A 143 19.68 -15.74 8.78
N LEU A 144 20.55 -16.19 9.70
CA LEU A 144 21.10 -15.35 10.74
C LEU A 144 22.53 -14.88 10.38
N PRO A 145 22.92 -13.65 10.68
CA PRO A 145 22.06 -12.58 11.22
C PRO A 145 20.95 -12.15 10.27
N GLY A 146 19.81 -11.79 10.83
CA GLY A 146 18.63 -11.43 10.06
C GLY A 146 17.85 -10.27 10.66
N ILE A 147 16.79 -9.88 9.96
CA ILE A 147 15.84 -8.87 10.42
C ILE A 147 14.46 -9.51 10.47
N LEU A 148 13.89 -9.62 11.65
CA LEU A 148 12.53 -10.07 11.85
C LEU A 148 11.59 -8.89 11.65
N LYS A 149 10.63 -9.02 10.75
CA LYS A 149 9.65 -7.97 10.41
C LYS A 149 8.24 -8.52 10.56
N THR A 150 7.33 -7.72 11.14
CA THR A 150 5.92 -8.06 11.10
C THR A 150 5.44 -8.14 9.65
N ALA A 151 4.59 -9.12 9.34
CA ALA A 151 4.07 -9.31 7.98
C ALA A 151 3.18 -8.14 7.55
N ARG A 152 2.45 -7.56 8.49
CA ARG A 152 1.52 -6.44 8.25
C ARG A 152 1.81 -5.27 9.18
N MET A 153 1.37 -4.08 8.79
CA MET A 153 1.36 -2.84 9.60
C MET A 153 2.75 -2.35 10.03
N GLY A 154 3.84 -2.89 9.47
CA GLY A 154 5.19 -2.37 9.71
C GLY A 154 5.50 -1.19 8.79
N TYR A 155 6.02 -0.07 9.35
CA TYR A 155 6.42 1.11 8.60
C TYR A 155 7.56 1.84 9.35
N ASP A 156 8.39 2.54 8.61
CA ASP A 156 9.47 3.39 9.15
C ASP A 156 10.31 2.72 10.26
N GLY A 157 10.66 1.44 10.06
CA GLY A 157 11.42 0.65 11.05
C GLY A 157 10.61 0.14 12.24
N LYS A 158 9.33 0.48 12.34
CA LYS A 158 8.43 -0.10 13.35
C LYS A 158 8.07 -1.53 12.97
N GLY A 159 7.93 -2.39 13.99
CA GLY A 159 7.62 -3.81 13.78
C GLY A 159 8.79 -4.59 13.15
N GLN A 160 10.04 -4.14 13.34
CA GLN A 160 11.23 -4.90 12.93
C GLN A 160 12.28 -4.95 14.03
N VAL A 161 12.97 -6.09 14.12
CA VAL A 161 14.03 -6.37 15.11
C VAL A 161 15.18 -7.07 14.41
N ARG A 162 16.41 -6.56 14.59
CA ARG A 162 17.64 -7.26 14.17
C ARG A 162 17.95 -8.38 15.15
N VAL A 163 18.24 -9.55 14.63
CA VAL A 163 18.53 -10.75 15.41
C VAL A 163 19.77 -11.44 14.87
N THR A 164 20.61 -11.92 15.77
CA THR A 164 21.87 -12.57 15.42
C THR A 164 21.86 -14.06 15.74
N THR A 165 21.12 -14.44 16.77
CA THR A 165 21.06 -15.81 17.28
C THR A 165 19.64 -16.34 17.36
N ARG A 166 19.48 -17.67 17.44
CA ARG A 166 18.16 -18.29 17.61
C ARG A 166 17.43 -17.84 18.87
N PRO A 167 18.09 -17.74 20.05
CA PRO A 167 17.44 -17.21 21.25
C PRO A 167 16.94 -15.75 21.06
N GLU A 168 17.74 -14.92 20.40
CA GLU A 168 17.31 -13.54 20.07
C GLU A 168 16.09 -13.54 19.13
N LEU A 169 16.08 -14.41 18.13
CA LEU A 169 14.95 -14.55 17.21
C LEU A 169 13.67 -14.94 17.96
N ALA A 170 13.75 -15.92 18.86
CA ALA A 170 12.62 -16.36 19.65
C ALA A 170 12.10 -15.24 20.57
N ALA A 171 13.02 -14.53 21.26
CA ALA A 171 12.67 -13.40 22.10
C ALA A 171 12.07 -12.23 21.32
N ALA A 172 12.59 -11.95 20.11
CA ALA A 172 12.06 -10.93 19.23
C ALA A 172 10.62 -11.24 18.77
N TRP A 173 10.36 -12.47 18.36
CA TRP A 173 9.02 -12.88 17.95
C TRP A 173 8.01 -12.83 19.09
N ASP A 174 8.44 -13.22 20.29
CA ASP A 174 7.64 -13.12 21.51
C ASP A 174 7.35 -11.64 21.84
N GLY A 175 8.36 -10.78 21.75
CA GLY A 175 8.23 -9.32 21.91
C GLY A 175 7.26 -8.68 20.91
N LEU A 176 7.16 -9.21 19.69
CA LEU A 176 6.20 -8.83 18.68
C LEU A 176 4.83 -9.53 18.85
N LYS A 177 4.57 -10.13 20.02
CA LYS A 177 3.29 -10.79 20.37
C LYS A 177 2.96 -11.99 19.49
N GLN A 178 3.98 -12.64 18.92
CA GLN A 178 3.83 -13.81 18.06
C GLN A 178 2.90 -13.59 16.87
N VAL A 179 2.78 -12.34 16.40
CA VAL A 179 2.08 -12.05 15.16
C VAL A 179 2.81 -12.66 13.96
N PRO A 180 2.14 -12.89 12.82
CA PRO A 180 2.81 -13.32 11.61
C PRO A 180 3.98 -12.40 11.25
N CYS A 181 5.14 -12.99 11.04
CA CYS A 181 6.39 -12.29 10.72
C CYS A 181 7.11 -12.93 9.54
N VAL A 182 8.03 -12.17 8.97
CA VAL A 182 9.01 -12.62 7.99
C VAL A 182 10.40 -12.34 8.54
N LEU A 183 11.23 -13.37 8.65
CA LEU A 183 12.66 -13.20 8.91
C LEU A 183 13.39 -13.07 7.59
N GLU A 184 14.07 -11.97 7.37
CA GLU A 184 14.92 -11.74 6.20
C GLU A 184 16.39 -11.82 6.58
N LYS A 185 17.17 -12.53 5.77
CA LYS A 185 18.63 -12.51 5.92
C LYS A 185 19.16 -11.08 5.79
N MET A 186 20.02 -10.67 6.69
CA MET A 186 20.71 -9.38 6.60
C MET A 186 21.73 -9.42 5.47
N LEU A 187 21.54 -8.57 4.46
CA LEU A 187 22.46 -8.45 3.32
C LEU A 187 23.39 -7.25 3.52
N PRO A 188 24.63 -7.33 3.00
CA PRO A 188 25.55 -6.20 3.00
C PRO A 188 25.18 -5.20 1.90
N LEU A 189 24.13 -4.42 2.13
CA LEU A 189 23.63 -3.43 1.18
C LEU A 189 24.64 -2.30 1.01
N ALA A 190 24.98 -1.98 -0.24
CA ALA A 190 25.84 -0.85 -0.58
C ALA A 190 25.08 0.47 -0.62
N LEU A 191 23.80 0.43 -1.04
CA LEU A 191 22.92 1.60 -1.13
C LEU A 191 21.47 1.15 -1.18
N GLU A 192 20.58 2.08 -0.90
CA GLU A 192 19.15 1.98 -1.17
C GLU A 192 18.78 2.91 -2.31
N CYS A 193 17.88 2.47 -3.17
CA CYS A 193 17.36 3.30 -4.23
C CYS A 193 15.87 3.03 -4.43
N SER A 194 15.18 4.01 -5.00
CA SER A 194 13.78 3.90 -5.36
C SER A 194 13.54 4.30 -6.81
N VAL A 195 12.52 3.73 -7.40
CA VAL A 195 12.03 4.12 -8.71
C VAL A 195 10.50 4.21 -8.67
N LEU A 196 9.95 5.29 -9.20
CA LEU A 196 8.53 5.44 -9.37
C LEU A 196 8.12 4.90 -10.74
N VAL A 197 7.14 4.01 -10.75
CA VAL A 197 6.60 3.41 -11.96
C VAL A 197 5.10 3.69 -12.03
N ALA A 198 4.63 4.18 -13.17
CA ALA A 198 3.22 4.30 -13.44
C ALA A 198 2.84 3.39 -14.61
N ARG A 199 1.76 2.62 -14.45
CA ARG A 199 1.23 1.74 -15.47
C ARG A 199 -0.18 2.16 -15.85
N GLY A 200 -0.39 2.39 -17.14
CA GLY A 200 -1.72 2.67 -17.70
C GLY A 200 -2.57 1.40 -17.82
N ALA A 201 -3.89 1.58 -17.99
CA ALA A 201 -4.83 0.47 -18.19
C ALA A 201 -4.54 -0.34 -19.46
N ASP A 202 -3.88 0.25 -20.44
CA ASP A 202 -3.43 -0.37 -21.69
C ASP A 202 -2.12 -1.17 -21.52
N GLY A 203 -1.56 -1.21 -20.31
CA GLY A 203 -0.29 -1.86 -20.00
C GLY A 203 0.97 -1.00 -20.27
N THR A 204 0.82 0.20 -20.83
CA THR A 204 1.95 1.13 -21.03
C THR A 204 2.56 1.50 -19.68
N CYS A 205 3.88 1.38 -19.58
CA CYS A 205 4.62 1.73 -18.38
C CYS A 205 5.53 2.92 -18.63
N VAL A 206 5.57 3.83 -17.68
CA VAL A 206 6.57 4.89 -17.60
C VAL A 206 7.23 4.84 -16.23
N ASN A 207 8.52 5.12 -16.19
CA ASN A 207 9.27 5.21 -14.95
C ASN A 207 10.02 6.53 -14.84
N LEU A 208 10.09 7.06 -13.64
CA LEU A 208 10.92 8.20 -13.32
C LEU A 208 12.37 7.75 -13.10
N PRO A 209 13.35 8.68 -13.21
CA PRO A 209 14.73 8.36 -12.88
C PRO A 209 14.87 7.74 -11.50
N VAL A 210 15.82 6.80 -11.37
CA VAL A 210 16.13 6.18 -10.09
C VAL A 210 16.61 7.25 -9.10
N GLN A 211 16.06 7.24 -7.92
CA GLN A 211 16.42 8.12 -6.81
C GLN A 211 17.25 7.35 -5.78
N ARG A 212 18.22 8.03 -5.19
CA ARG A 212 19.12 7.51 -4.15
C ARG A 212 18.93 8.27 -2.84
#